data_e9c1371f28eb041129d58c18fcdee73f
#
_entry.id   e9c1371f28eb041129d58c18fcdee73f
#
_cell.length_a   1.000
_cell.length_b   1.000
_cell.length_c   1.000
_cell.angle_alpha   90.00
_cell.angle_beta   90.00
_cell.angle_gamma   90.00
#
_symmetry.space_group_name_H-M   'P 1'
#
loop_
_entity.id
_entity.type
_entity.pdbx_description
1 polymer ?
#
loop_
_entity_poly.entity_id
_entity_poly.type
_entity_poly.pdbx_seq_one_letter_code
_entity_poly.pdbx_strand_id
1 'polypeptide(L)'
;QFFEILGFAKNYRNNVIQNILFNFLTSLFSLFSFAAIAPFLAILFKTIDQNVVKPEKFVLSSQGLLNQMNYFLSTYVAENGSEAALLLFCGVIIFMFLLKNATTYFATYHLAKVRSGVVRDIRKAIYNKVLQLPMSFFTTERKGNILSKSTNDIQEIEKSILGALEMVFRDPPKFFLYLITLFIMSWKLTLFVIILLPISGFLISRIAKSLKRKAKRGQSKLGDVLTLLEETLSGIRIIKAFNAESEIGGKFNKENDTHFRINTKIQRRQALASPLSEFMGAILISLILWFGGRMVLSPEPTLTGEFFITFIVIFSQLISPAKSFSTAFFKIQKGAASLDRIKELLKEDLRVKEIKNPKILPPL
;
A
#
# COMPACT_ATOMS: atom_id res chain seq x y z
N GLN A 1 8.53 -7.05 16.66
CA GLN A 1 7.15 -7.10 16.10
C GLN A 1 7.14 -7.24 14.57
N PHE A 2 7.82 -6.36 13.79
CA PHE A 2 7.87 -6.45 12.33
C PHE A 2 8.45 -7.79 11.84
N PHE A 3 9.62 -8.19 12.33
CA PHE A 3 10.24 -9.47 11.99
C PHE A 3 9.43 -10.68 12.46
N GLU A 4 8.68 -10.55 13.53
CA GLU A 4 7.79 -11.61 14.02
C GLU A 4 6.61 -11.84 13.08
N ILE A 5 6.03 -10.75 12.55
CA ILE A 5 4.96 -10.82 11.54
C ILE A 5 5.47 -11.50 10.27
N LEU A 6 6.68 -11.17 9.81
CA LEU A 6 7.33 -11.83 8.69
C LEU A 6 7.69 -13.29 9.01
N GLY A 7 7.93 -13.63 10.28
CA GLY A 7 8.20 -15.00 10.72
C GLY A 7 7.10 -15.99 10.37
N PHE A 8 5.82 -15.57 10.36
CA PHE A 8 4.71 -16.40 9.91
C PHE A 8 4.76 -16.74 8.42
N ALA A 9 5.43 -15.92 7.61
CA ALA A 9 5.62 -16.19 6.20
C ALA A 9 6.78 -17.18 5.92
N LYS A 10 7.57 -17.56 6.94
CA LYS A 10 8.75 -18.43 6.80
C LYS A 10 8.41 -19.80 6.18
N ASN A 11 7.26 -20.37 6.53
CA ASN A 11 6.80 -21.65 5.98
C ASN A 11 6.47 -21.56 4.47
N TYR A 12 6.30 -20.34 3.95
CA TYR A 12 5.96 -20.03 2.56
C TYR A 12 7.10 -19.34 1.81
N ARG A 13 8.37 -19.53 2.26
CA ARG A 13 9.54 -18.83 1.74
C ARG A 13 9.66 -18.86 0.22
N ASN A 14 9.36 -19.99 -0.42
CA ASN A 14 9.43 -20.12 -1.87
C ASN A 14 8.44 -19.19 -2.57
N ASN A 15 7.20 -19.10 -2.06
CA ASN A 15 6.20 -18.17 -2.61
C ASN A 15 6.57 -16.71 -2.33
N VAL A 16 7.21 -16.40 -1.19
CA VAL A 16 7.74 -15.06 -0.89
C VAL A 16 8.85 -14.69 -1.85
N ILE A 17 9.81 -15.59 -2.11
CA ILE A 17 10.91 -15.36 -3.06
C ILE A 17 10.36 -15.14 -4.48
N GLN A 18 9.42 -15.98 -4.92
CA GLN A 18 8.77 -15.81 -6.23
C GLN A 18 8.00 -14.48 -6.32
N ASN A 19 7.28 -14.11 -5.26
CA ASN A 19 6.63 -12.80 -5.20
C ASN A 19 7.62 -11.64 -5.34
N ILE A 20 8.77 -11.71 -4.66
CA ILE A 20 9.83 -10.70 -4.74
C ILE A 20 10.39 -10.63 -6.16
N LEU A 21 10.72 -11.78 -6.75
CA LEU A 21 11.25 -11.86 -8.12
C LEU A 21 10.29 -11.24 -9.13
N PHE A 22 9.01 -11.65 -9.09
CA PHE A 22 8.01 -11.13 -10.02
C PHE A 22 7.71 -9.63 -9.79
N ASN A 23 7.74 -9.14 -8.55
CA ASN A 23 7.62 -7.69 -8.28
C ASN A 23 8.81 -6.89 -8.83
N PHE A 24 10.02 -7.43 -8.75
CA PHE A 24 11.21 -6.83 -9.35
C PHE A 24 11.09 -6.76 -10.88
N LEU A 25 10.72 -7.88 -11.52
CA LEU A 25 10.46 -7.92 -12.96
C LEU A 25 9.34 -6.97 -13.38
N THR A 26 8.26 -6.90 -12.60
CA THR A 26 7.18 -5.90 -12.82
C THR A 26 7.71 -4.47 -12.81
N SER A 27 8.62 -4.16 -11.88
CA SER A 27 9.21 -2.83 -11.78
C SER A 27 10.10 -2.52 -12.99
N LEU A 28 10.88 -3.49 -13.47
CA LEU A 28 11.71 -3.37 -14.67
C LEU A 28 10.86 -3.17 -15.92
N PHE A 29 9.89 -4.05 -16.20
CA PHE A 29 9.03 -3.91 -17.37
C PHE A 29 8.19 -2.64 -17.34
N SER A 30 7.76 -2.21 -16.15
CA SER A 30 7.07 -0.94 -15.98
C SER A 30 7.97 0.26 -16.33
N LEU A 31 9.24 0.22 -15.90
CA LEU A 31 10.20 1.27 -16.24
C LEU A 31 10.44 1.33 -17.75
N PHE A 32 10.70 0.17 -18.40
CA PHE A 32 10.90 0.13 -19.84
C PHE A 32 9.68 0.60 -20.62
N SER A 33 8.47 0.26 -20.16
CA SER A 33 7.23 0.73 -20.77
C SER A 33 7.12 2.25 -20.76
N PHE A 34 7.50 2.90 -19.66
CA PHE A 34 7.46 4.36 -19.56
C PHE A 34 8.67 5.02 -20.25
N ALA A 35 9.85 4.41 -20.19
CA ALA A 35 11.02 4.92 -20.88
C ALA A 35 10.85 4.91 -22.42
N ALA A 36 10.08 3.95 -22.97
CA ALA A 36 9.76 3.88 -24.39
C ALA A 36 8.92 5.07 -24.91
N ILE A 37 8.37 5.89 -24.00
CA ILE A 37 7.66 7.12 -24.39
C ILE A 37 8.64 8.14 -24.99
N ALA A 38 9.88 8.24 -24.50
CA ALA A 38 10.84 9.19 -25.05
C ALA A 38 11.13 8.97 -26.54
N PRO A 39 11.53 7.77 -26.99
CA PRO A 39 11.75 7.50 -28.41
C PRO A 39 10.48 7.63 -29.24
N PHE A 40 9.33 7.25 -28.71
CA PHE A 40 8.05 7.46 -29.38
C PHE A 40 7.78 8.95 -29.65
N LEU A 41 7.99 9.81 -28.66
CA LEU A 41 7.83 11.25 -28.82
C LEU A 41 8.88 11.85 -29.78
N ALA A 42 10.12 11.37 -29.75
CA ALA A 42 11.16 11.79 -30.66
C ALA A 42 10.79 11.53 -32.15
N ILE A 43 10.18 10.38 -32.45
CA ILE A 43 9.65 10.07 -33.78
C ILE A 43 8.48 11.01 -34.12
N LEU A 44 7.54 11.17 -33.18
CA LEU A 44 6.31 11.96 -33.40
C LEU A 44 6.63 13.43 -33.67
N PHE A 45 7.57 14.01 -32.93
CA PHE A 45 7.97 15.42 -33.07
C PHE A 45 9.05 15.64 -34.16
N LYS A 46 9.51 14.58 -34.82
CA LYS A 46 10.58 14.61 -35.82
C LYS A 46 11.85 15.27 -35.31
N THR A 47 12.16 15.10 -34.03
CA THR A 47 13.38 15.62 -33.38
C THR A 47 14.57 14.69 -33.51
N ILE A 48 14.42 13.60 -34.28
CA ILE A 48 15.47 12.63 -34.56
C ILE A 48 16.46 13.24 -35.54
N ASP A 49 17.71 13.36 -35.11
CA ASP A 49 18.79 13.82 -35.96
C ASP A 49 19.12 12.73 -37.00
N GLN A 50 18.94 13.00 -38.29
CA GLN A 50 19.15 12.03 -39.36
C GLN A 50 20.65 11.71 -39.61
N ASN A 51 21.56 12.50 -39.03
CA ASN A 51 23.00 12.37 -39.22
C ASN A 51 23.71 11.76 -37.98
N VAL A 52 23.09 10.85 -37.24
CA VAL A 52 23.72 10.27 -36.06
C VAL A 52 24.81 9.27 -36.47
N VAL A 53 26.06 9.61 -36.13
CA VAL A 53 27.22 8.70 -36.32
C VAL A 53 27.14 7.53 -35.33
N LYS A 54 27.43 6.33 -35.79
CA LYS A 54 27.45 5.12 -34.96
C LYS A 54 28.38 5.31 -33.75
N PRO A 55 27.88 5.18 -32.51
CA PRO A 55 28.72 5.31 -31.32
C PRO A 55 29.78 4.21 -31.30
N GLU A 56 31.05 4.59 -31.23
CA GLU A 56 32.18 3.65 -31.25
C GLU A 56 32.27 2.77 -29.99
N LYS A 57 31.75 3.21 -28.86
CA LYS A 57 31.77 2.47 -27.59
C LYS A 57 30.44 2.61 -26.83
N PHE A 58 30.01 1.51 -26.23
CA PHE A 58 28.89 1.52 -25.29
C PHE A 58 29.35 2.18 -23.97
N VAL A 59 28.89 3.39 -23.72
CA VAL A 59 29.14 4.11 -22.45
C VAL A 59 27.85 4.10 -21.65
N LEU A 60 27.91 3.56 -20.43
CA LEU A 60 26.77 3.53 -19.48
C LEU A 60 26.57 4.92 -18.84
N SER A 61 26.40 5.94 -19.67
CA SER A 61 26.06 7.32 -19.27
C SER A 61 24.72 7.70 -19.91
N SER A 62 24.07 8.73 -19.36
CA SER A 62 22.83 9.24 -19.94
C SER A 62 22.98 9.62 -21.41
N GLN A 63 24.10 10.26 -21.78
CA GLN A 63 24.42 10.60 -23.17
C GLN A 63 24.75 9.39 -24.04
N GLY A 64 25.45 8.38 -23.50
CA GLY A 64 25.78 7.15 -24.25
C GLY A 64 24.53 6.33 -24.60
N LEU A 65 23.61 6.19 -23.64
CA LEU A 65 22.31 5.53 -23.87
C LEU A 65 21.46 6.30 -24.88
N LEU A 66 21.43 7.62 -24.78
CA LEU A 66 20.76 8.53 -25.71
C LEU A 66 21.28 8.40 -27.12
N ASN A 67 22.60 8.44 -27.30
CA ASN A 67 23.23 8.36 -28.61
C ASN A 67 22.96 7.00 -29.28
N GLN A 68 22.98 5.92 -28.50
CA GLN A 68 22.68 4.60 -29.00
C GLN A 68 21.22 4.42 -29.41
N MET A 69 20.31 4.97 -28.60
CA MET A 69 18.88 4.96 -28.89
C MET A 69 18.58 5.82 -30.12
N ASN A 70 19.18 7.01 -30.22
CA ASN A 70 19.00 7.90 -31.36
C ASN A 70 19.57 7.27 -32.65
N TYR A 71 20.71 6.60 -32.58
CA TYR A 71 21.30 5.86 -33.71
C TYR A 71 20.36 4.75 -34.19
N PHE A 72 19.85 3.92 -33.26
CA PHE A 72 18.89 2.87 -33.61
C PHE A 72 17.62 3.44 -34.24
N LEU A 73 17.09 4.52 -33.66
CA LEU A 73 15.91 5.20 -34.15
C LEU A 73 16.12 5.81 -35.55
N SER A 74 17.23 6.56 -35.75
CA SER A 74 17.52 7.20 -37.03
C SER A 74 17.71 6.15 -38.13
N THR A 75 18.42 5.07 -37.86
CA THR A 75 18.62 3.97 -38.81
C THR A 75 17.30 3.32 -39.17
N TYR A 76 16.47 2.98 -38.18
CA TYR A 76 15.19 2.29 -38.42
C TYR A 76 14.18 3.20 -39.16
N VAL A 77 14.15 4.49 -38.83
CA VAL A 77 13.30 5.48 -39.53
C VAL A 77 13.79 5.71 -40.96
N ALA A 78 15.10 5.71 -41.22
CA ALA A 78 15.66 5.86 -42.55
C ALA A 78 15.34 4.64 -43.46
N GLU A 79 15.34 3.44 -42.91
CA GLU A 79 15.10 2.21 -43.66
C GLU A 79 13.61 1.93 -43.89
N ASN A 80 12.76 2.16 -42.87
CA ASN A 80 11.35 1.72 -42.84
C ASN A 80 10.34 2.86 -42.80
N GLY A 81 10.80 4.10 -42.67
CA GLY A 81 9.94 5.27 -42.52
C GLY A 81 9.42 5.51 -41.07
N SER A 82 8.97 6.75 -40.83
CA SER A 82 8.52 7.18 -39.50
C SER A 82 7.24 6.46 -39.04
N GLU A 83 6.35 6.09 -39.95
CA GLU A 83 5.09 5.40 -39.62
C GLU A 83 5.36 3.97 -39.11
N ALA A 84 6.24 3.24 -39.81
CA ALA A 84 6.65 1.89 -39.38
C ALA A 84 7.38 1.93 -38.02
N ALA A 85 8.19 2.95 -37.78
CA ALA A 85 8.87 3.15 -36.51
C ALA A 85 7.87 3.43 -35.35
N LEU A 86 6.85 4.26 -35.57
CA LEU A 86 5.79 4.49 -34.58
C LEU A 86 5.03 3.19 -34.26
N LEU A 87 4.70 2.40 -35.28
CA LEU A 87 4.00 1.14 -35.11
C LEU A 87 4.85 0.13 -34.30
N LEU A 88 6.14 0.05 -34.58
CA LEU A 88 7.08 -0.77 -33.81
C LEU A 88 7.10 -0.36 -32.33
N PHE A 89 7.23 0.94 -32.02
CA PHE A 89 7.25 1.40 -30.64
C PHE A 89 5.92 1.19 -29.92
N CYS A 90 4.78 1.37 -30.61
CA CYS A 90 3.48 0.98 -30.06
C CYS A 90 3.45 -0.52 -29.72
N GLY A 91 3.95 -1.37 -30.60
CA GLY A 91 4.08 -2.81 -30.34
C GLY A 91 4.96 -3.13 -29.15
N VAL A 92 6.12 -2.48 -29.01
CA VAL A 92 7.04 -2.61 -27.87
C VAL A 92 6.34 -2.17 -26.58
N ILE A 93 5.65 -1.06 -26.58
CA ILE A 93 4.92 -0.57 -25.39
C ILE A 93 3.85 -1.59 -24.98
N ILE A 94 3.03 -2.06 -25.92
CA ILE A 94 1.99 -3.08 -25.66
C ILE A 94 2.63 -4.35 -25.09
N PHE A 95 3.70 -4.83 -25.69
CA PHE A 95 4.40 -6.02 -25.24
C PHE A 95 4.99 -5.86 -23.84
N MET A 96 5.61 -4.72 -23.52
CA MET A 96 6.14 -4.41 -22.20
C MET A 96 5.03 -4.32 -21.16
N PHE A 97 3.87 -3.71 -21.51
CA PHE A 97 2.71 -3.70 -20.63
C PHE A 97 2.10 -5.10 -20.40
N LEU A 98 2.11 -5.94 -21.40
CA LEU A 98 1.70 -7.35 -21.28
C LEU A 98 2.60 -8.09 -20.30
N LEU A 99 3.93 -7.99 -20.46
CA LEU A 99 4.91 -8.60 -19.55
C LEU A 99 4.78 -8.05 -18.12
N LYS A 100 4.63 -6.73 -17.97
CA LYS A 100 4.38 -6.10 -16.68
C LYS A 100 3.12 -6.67 -16.01
N ASN A 101 2.01 -6.77 -16.74
CA ASN A 101 0.76 -7.27 -16.16
C ASN A 101 0.82 -8.76 -15.86
N ALA A 102 1.48 -9.56 -16.71
CA ALA A 102 1.73 -10.98 -16.47
C ALA A 102 2.55 -11.18 -15.18
N THR A 103 3.66 -10.45 -15.04
CA THR A 103 4.51 -10.54 -13.83
C THR A 103 3.78 -10.03 -12.59
N THR A 104 2.95 -8.98 -12.69
CA THR A 104 2.09 -8.51 -11.59
C THR A 104 1.10 -9.59 -11.16
N TYR A 105 0.49 -10.29 -12.12
CA TYR A 105 -0.41 -11.40 -11.84
C TYR A 105 0.30 -12.53 -11.09
N PHE A 106 1.47 -12.98 -11.57
CA PHE A 106 2.24 -14.03 -10.90
C PHE A 106 2.73 -13.60 -9.51
N ALA A 107 3.15 -12.34 -9.33
CA ALA A 107 3.47 -11.79 -8.02
C ALA A 107 2.27 -11.93 -7.06
N THR A 108 1.09 -11.51 -7.49
CA THR A 108 -0.13 -11.58 -6.68
C THR A 108 -0.58 -13.03 -6.44
N TYR A 109 -0.43 -13.91 -7.43
CA TYR A 109 -0.72 -15.34 -7.31
C TYR A 109 0.09 -16.00 -6.19
N HIS A 110 1.40 -15.77 -6.16
CA HIS A 110 2.26 -16.31 -5.09
C HIS A 110 1.95 -15.67 -3.72
N LEU A 111 1.63 -14.38 -3.71
CA LEU A 111 1.24 -13.67 -2.50
C LEU A 111 -0.06 -14.20 -1.90
N ALA A 112 -1.02 -14.61 -2.73
CA ALA A 112 -2.29 -15.20 -2.29
C ALA A 112 -2.07 -16.49 -1.50
N LYS A 113 -1.11 -17.35 -1.91
CA LYS A 113 -0.74 -18.56 -1.14
C LYS A 113 -0.15 -18.21 0.23
N VAL A 114 0.73 -17.21 0.31
CA VAL A 114 1.29 -16.75 1.59
C VAL A 114 0.17 -16.25 2.50
N ARG A 115 -0.69 -15.39 1.97
CA ARG A 115 -1.83 -14.80 2.68
C ARG A 115 -2.75 -15.85 3.29
N SER A 116 -3.32 -16.72 2.44
CA SER A 116 -4.28 -17.74 2.87
C SER A 116 -3.62 -18.80 3.76
N GLY A 117 -2.36 -19.14 3.48
CA GLY A 117 -1.60 -20.11 4.27
C GLY A 117 -1.35 -19.64 5.69
N VAL A 118 -0.89 -18.41 5.88
CA VAL A 118 -0.67 -17.86 7.22
C VAL A 118 -1.97 -17.75 8.01
N VAL A 119 -3.05 -17.30 7.38
CA VAL A 119 -4.38 -17.24 8.02
C VAL A 119 -4.82 -18.64 8.48
N ARG A 120 -4.66 -19.65 7.64
CA ARG A 120 -4.93 -21.06 7.97
C ARG A 120 -4.12 -21.51 9.18
N ASP A 121 -2.82 -21.26 9.17
CA ASP A 121 -1.90 -21.76 10.20
C ASP A 121 -2.20 -21.10 11.56
N ILE A 122 -2.50 -19.80 11.59
CA ILE A 122 -2.91 -19.09 12.81
C ILE A 122 -4.25 -19.62 13.31
N ARG A 123 -5.25 -19.82 12.44
CA ARG A 123 -6.54 -20.41 12.85
C ARG A 123 -6.39 -21.79 13.45
N LYS A 124 -5.54 -22.62 12.82
CA LYS A 124 -5.22 -23.96 13.34
C LYS A 124 -4.58 -23.89 14.73
N ALA A 125 -3.62 -22.96 14.91
CA ALA A 125 -2.97 -22.78 16.21
C ALA A 125 -3.97 -22.35 17.30
N ILE A 126 -4.85 -21.37 17.01
CA ILE A 126 -5.90 -20.93 17.93
C ILE A 126 -6.85 -22.07 18.26
N TYR A 127 -7.34 -22.80 17.25
CA TYR A 127 -8.28 -23.89 17.44
C TYR A 127 -7.69 -25.02 18.30
N ASN A 128 -6.47 -25.46 18.00
CA ASN A 128 -5.77 -26.47 18.80
C ASN A 128 -5.57 -26.00 20.24
N LYS A 129 -5.28 -24.71 20.46
CA LYS A 129 -5.15 -24.16 21.80
C LYS A 129 -6.47 -24.17 22.55
N VAL A 130 -7.55 -23.77 21.90
CA VAL A 130 -8.91 -23.76 22.48
C VAL A 130 -9.30 -25.16 22.96
N LEU A 131 -8.98 -26.21 22.20
CA LEU A 131 -9.26 -27.59 22.61
C LEU A 131 -8.46 -28.06 23.87
N GLN A 132 -7.34 -27.41 24.18
CA GLN A 132 -6.50 -27.73 25.32
C GLN A 132 -6.87 -26.95 26.59
N LEU A 133 -7.72 -25.94 26.48
CA LEU A 133 -8.11 -25.09 27.60
C LEU A 133 -9.18 -25.76 28.48
N PRO A 134 -9.11 -25.62 29.80
CA PRO A 134 -10.09 -26.20 30.71
C PRO A 134 -11.45 -25.50 30.60
N MET A 135 -12.54 -26.22 30.99
CA MET A 135 -13.91 -25.67 30.95
C MET A 135 -14.09 -24.38 31.74
N SER A 136 -13.35 -24.20 32.82
CA SER A 136 -13.36 -22.99 33.65
C SER A 136 -12.92 -21.73 32.90
N PHE A 137 -12.22 -21.88 31.78
CA PHE A 137 -11.78 -20.76 30.92
C PHE A 137 -12.95 -20.19 30.10
N PHE A 138 -13.98 -20.99 29.80
CA PHE A 138 -15.04 -20.64 28.87
C PHE A 138 -16.21 -19.92 29.55
N THR A 139 -16.06 -18.68 29.92
CA THR A 139 -17.14 -17.77 30.29
C THR A 139 -17.78 -17.16 29.04
N THR A 140 -18.96 -16.56 29.15
CA THR A 140 -19.64 -15.88 28.02
C THR A 140 -18.79 -14.78 27.43
N GLU A 141 -18.15 -13.96 28.25
CA GLU A 141 -17.26 -12.88 27.85
C GLU A 141 -16.00 -13.40 27.13
N ARG A 142 -15.41 -14.47 27.64
CA ARG A 142 -14.23 -15.07 27.01
C ARG A 142 -14.54 -15.76 25.68
N LYS A 143 -15.72 -16.35 25.50
CA LYS A 143 -16.16 -16.92 24.21
C LYS A 143 -16.20 -15.86 23.12
N GLY A 144 -16.79 -14.70 23.39
CA GLY A 144 -16.82 -13.57 22.45
C GLY A 144 -15.41 -13.07 22.08
N ASN A 145 -14.50 -13.00 23.07
CA ASN A 145 -13.12 -12.59 22.85
C ASN A 145 -12.35 -13.60 21.97
N ILE A 146 -12.52 -14.91 22.19
CA ILE A 146 -11.90 -15.95 21.35
C ILE A 146 -12.41 -15.84 19.91
N LEU A 147 -13.71 -15.65 19.71
CA LEU A 147 -14.29 -15.47 18.38
C LEU A 147 -13.74 -14.23 17.68
N SER A 148 -13.62 -13.10 18.39
CA SER A 148 -13.01 -11.88 17.89
C SER A 148 -11.54 -12.08 17.50
N LYS A 149 -10.75 -12.80 18.32
CA LYS A 149 -9.36 -13.14 17.99
C LYS A 149 -9.27 -14.02 16.75
N SER A 150 -10.21 -14.97 16.59
CA SER A 150 -10.26 -15.90 15.45
C SER A 150 -10.75 -15.27 14.15
N THR A 151 -11.36 -14.08 14.19
CA THR A 151 -11.90 -13.36 13.04
C THR A 151 -11.16 -12.04 12.80
N ASN A 152 -11.44 -11.04 13.62
CA ASN A 152 -10.94 -9.67 13.42
C ASN A 152 -9.42 -9.56 13.56
N ASP A 153 -8.83 -10.17 14.61
CA ASP A 153 -7.40 -10.09 14.84
C ASP A 153 -6.59 -10.80 13.75
N ILE A 154 -7.08 -11.94 13.27
CA ILE A 154 -6.46 -12.64 12.14
C ILE A 154 -6.51 -11.79 10.86
N GLN A 155 -7.63 -11.10 10.59
CA GLN A 155 -7.72 -10.21 9.42
C GLN A 155 -6.74 -9.04 9.51
N GLU A 156 -6.54 -8.48 10.71
CA GLU A 156 -5.57 -7.39 10.89
C GLU A 156 -4.12 -7.88 10.72
N ILE A 157 -3.79 -9.09 11.19
CA ILE A 157 -2.49 -9.72 10.95
C ILE A 157 -2.30 -9.98 9.45
N GLU A 158 -3.31 -10.50 8.76
CA GLU A 158 -3.30 -10.73 7.32
C GLU A 158 -2.97 -9.43 6.56
N LYS A 159 -3.68 -8.34 6.84
CA LYS A 159 -3.42 -7.01 6.25
C LYS A 159 -2.01 -6.49 6.58
N SER A 160 -1.52 -6.80 7.77
CA SER A 160 -0.20 -6.41 8.23
C SER A 160 0.90 -7.15 7.49
N ILE A 161 0.76 -8.46 7.26
CA ILE A 161 1.72 -9.26 6.49
C ILE A 161 1.81 -8.74 5.06
N LEU A 162 0.65 -8.47 4.42
CA LEU A 162 0.61 -7.87 3.09
C LEU A 162 1.34 -6.52 3.07
N GLY A 163 1.01 -5.64 4.02
CA GLY A 163 1.67 -4.34 4.14
C GLY A 163 3.17 -4.45 4.35
N ALA A 164 3.63 -5.42 5.15
CA ALA A 164 5.05 -5.66 5.40
C ALA A 164 5.78 -6.14 4.14
N LEU A 165 5.21 -7.08 3.40
CA LEU A 165 5.80 -7.60 2.15
C LEU A 165 5.84 -6.51 1.06
N GLU A 166 4.77 -5.72 0.93
CA GLU A 166 4.74 -4.59 0.01
C GLU A 166 5.79 -3.53 0.35
N MET A 167 5.86 -3.13 1.62
CA MET A 167 6.78 -2.09 2.10
C MET A 167 8.26 -2.46 1.95
N VAL A 168 8.61 -3.73 2.07
CA VAL A 168 10.01 -4.16 2.04
C VAL A 168 10.44 -4.66 0.67
N PHE A 169 9.56 -5.36 -0.05
CA PHE A 169 9.97 -6.10 -1.23
C PHE A 169 9.36 -5.61 -2.54
N ARG A 170 8.20 -4.94 -2.52
CA ARG A 170 7.57 -4.40 -3.74
C ARG A 170 7.93 -2.94 -3.98
N ASP A 171 7.71 -2.12 -2.98
CA ASP A 171 7.77 -0.66 -3.16
C ASP A 171 9.21 -0.10 -3.20
N PRO A 172 10.20 -0.58 -2.40
CA PRO A 172 11.55 -0.06 -2.45
C PRO A 172 12.26 -0.31 -3.79
N PRO A 173 12.27 -1.54 -4.36
CA PRO A 173 12.91 -1.77 -5.66
C PRO A 173 12.34 -0.85 -6.75
N LYS A 174 11.01 -0.69 -6.77
CA LYS A 174 10.33 0.20 -7.69
C LYS A 174 10.74 1.67 -7.47
N PHE A 175 10.76 2.12 -6.22
CA PHE A 175 11.13 3.48 -5.86
C PHE A 175 12.56 3.80 -6.26
N PHE A 176 13.53 2.95 -5.89
CA PHE A 176 14.94 3.18 -6.21
C PHE A 176 15.20 3.09 -7.70
N LEU A 177 14.60 2.13 -8.40
CA LEU A 177 14.77 1.99 -9.84
C LEU A 177 14.29 3.26 -10.58
N TYR A 178 13.13 3.77 -10.24
CA TYR A 178 12.61 4.99 -10.84
C TYR A 178 13.43 6.22 -10.46
N LEU A 179 13.85 6.31 -9.19
CA LEU A 179 14.68 7.42 -8.71
C LEU A 179 16.03 7.47 -9.44
N ILE A 180 16.70 6.31 -9.59
CA ILE A 180 17.96 6.20 -10.34
C ILE A 180 17.76 6.65 -11.79
N THR A 181 16.68 6.20 -12.43
CA THR A 181 16.36 6.61 -13.80
C THR A 181 16.16 8.12 -13.93
N LEU A 182 15.43 8.73 -13.00
CA LEU A 182 15.25 10.18 -12.98
C LEU A 182 16.58 10.93 -12.78
N PHE A 183 17.49 10.41 -11.94
CA PHE A 183 18.82 10.97 -11.78
C PHE A 183 19.67 10.87 -13.06
N ILE A 184 19.56 9.74 -13.77
CA ILE A 184 20.21 9.55 -15.08
C ILE A 184 19.65 10.53 -16.11
N MET A 185 18.34 10.77 -16.13
CA MET A 185 17.70 11.69 -17.07
C MET A 185 18.06 13.14 -16.81
N SER A 186 17.96 13.59 -15.56
CA SER A 186 18.32 14.96 -15.15
C SER A 186 18.51 15.05 -13.64
N TRP A 187 19.78 15.10 -13.20
CA TRP A 187 20.09 15.21 -11.78
C TRP A 187 19.60 16.52 -11.15
N LYS A 188 19.65 17.63 -11.91
CA LYS A 188 19.19 18.96 -11.46
C LYS A 188 17.68 18.97 -11.19
N LEU A 189 16.91 18.43 -12.13
CA LEU A 189 15.44 18.35 -12.01
C LEU A 189 15.03 17.37 -10.91
N THR A 190 15.73 16.23 -10.79
CA THR A 190 15.47 15.23 -9.75
C THR A 190 15.72 15.80 -8.35
N LEU A 191 16.83 16.53 -8.17
CA LEU A 191 17.13 17.16 -6.88
C LEU A 191 16.09 18.22 -6.51
N PHE A 192 15.67 19.03 -7.47
CA PHE A 192 14.58 20.00 -7.28
C PHE A 192 13.30 19.33 -6.80
N VAL A 193 12.92 18.23 -7.43
CA VAL A 193 11.72 17.44 -7.06
C VAL A 193 11.86 16.81 -5.68
N ILE A 194 13.03 16.25 -5.33
CA ILE A 194 13.27 15.65 -4.01
C ILE A 194 13.12 16.69 -2.90
N ILE A 195 13.50 17.94 -3.13
CA ILE A 195 13.32 19.03 -2.15
C ILE A 195 11.83 19.39 -1.99
N LEU A 196 11.05 19.33 -3.07
CA LEU A 196 9.61 19.67 -3.04
C LEU A 196 8.74 18.58 -2.39
N LEU A 197 9.11 17.31 -2.52
CA LEU A 197 8.32 16.18 -1.99
C LEU A 197 8.08 16.24 -0.47
N PRO A 198 9.07 16.51 0.40
CA PRO A 198 8.84 16.63 1.84
C PRO A 198 7.89 17.77 2.22
N ILE A 199 7.91 18.87 1.48
CA ILE A 199 7.05 20.05 1.74
C ILE A 199 5.59 19.66 1.54
N SER A 200 5.25 19.01 0.43
CA SER A 200 3.89 18.53 0.18
C SER A 200 3.48 17.43 1.16
N GLY A 201 4.38 16.50 1.47
CA GLY A 201 4.16 15.44 2.46
C GLY A 201 3.88 15.98 3.87
N PHE A 202 4.58 17.02 4.29
CA PHE A 202 4.36 17.68 5.58
C PHE A 202 2.97 18.30 5.67
N LEU A 203 2.53 19.03 4.66
CA LEU A 203 1.20 19.64 4.60
C LEU A 203 0.09 18.60 4.69
N ILE A 204 0.18 17.53 3.89
CA ILE A 204 -0.78 16.42 3.90
C ILE A 204 -0.79 15.71 5.26
N SER A 205 0.37 15.50 5.87
CA SER A 205 0.48 14.80 7.16
C SER A 205 -0.19 15.54 8.32
N ARG A 206 -0.17 16.87 8.31
CA ARG A 206 -0.87 17.70 9.32
C ARG A 206 -2.38 17.47 9.30
N ILE A 207 -2.94 17.36 8.11
CA ILE A 207 -4.38 17.10 7.94
C ILE A 207 -4.72 15.69 8.40
N ALA A 208 -3.92 14.69 8.01
CA ALA A 208 -4.09 13.30 8.42
C ALA A 208 -4.04 13.13 9.95
N LYS A 209 -3.11 13.80 10.65
CA LYS A 209 -3.03 13.79 12.12
C LYS A 209 -4.27 14.38 12.78
N SER A 210 -4.78 15.51 12.26
CA SER A 210 -6.01 16.14 12.75
C SER A 210 -7.22 15.23 12.59
N LEU A 211 -7.31 14.54 11.43
CA LEU A 211 -8.39 13.61 11.14
C LEU A 211 -8.36 12.39 12.08
N LYS A 212 -7.17 11.79 12.30
CA LYS A 212 -7.00 10.63 13.19
C LYS A 212 -7.52 10.90 14.62
N ARG A 213 -7.19 12.07 15.19
CA ARG A 213 -7.66 12.43 16.55
C ARG A 213 -9.17 12.55 16.63
N LYS A 214 -9.80 13.13 15.61
CA LYS A 214 -11.26 13.28 15.57
C LYS A 214 -11.99 11.97 15.27
N ALA A 215 -11.42 11.14 14.41
CA ALA A 215 -11.93 9.79 14.13
C ALA A 215 -11.97 8.93 15.40
N LYS A 216 -10.93 8.99 16.26
CA LYS A 216 -10.92 8.29 17.56
C LYS A 216 -12.09 8.76 18.45
N ARG A 217 -12.38 10.07 18.49
CA ARG A 217 -13.52 10.60 19.26
C ARG A 217 -14.87 10.15 18.68
N GLY A 218 -14.99 10.10 17.36
CA GLY A 218 -16.18 9.57 16.69
C GLY A 218 -16.43 8.11 17.03
N GLN A 219 -15.36 7.30 17.02
CA GLN A 219 -15.42 5.87 17.36
C GLN A 219 -15.83 5.67 18.84
N SER A 220 -15.32 6.50 19.76
CA SER A 220 -15.76 6.45 21.16
C SER A 220 -17.24 6.77 21.30
N LYS A 221 -17.73 7.79 20.58
CA LYS A 221 -19.16 8.14 20.62
C LYS A 221 -20.07 7.09 19.97
N LEU A 222 -19.59 6.38 18.96
CA LEU A 222 -20.32 5.22 18.45
C LEU A 222 -20.40 4.11 19.51
N GLY A 223 -19.34 3.90 20.28
CA GLY A 223 -19.34 2.98 21.41
C GLY A 223 -20.46 3.34 22.42
N ASP A 224 -20.59 4.61 22.81
CA ASP A 224 -21.61 5.07 23.74
C ASP A 224 -23.04 4.76 23.21
N VAL A 225 -23.29 4.98 21.90
CA VAL A 225 -24.56 4.64 21.24
C VAL A 225 -24.84 3.13 21.29
N LEU A 226 -23.82 2.31 21.01
CA LEU A 226 -23.94 0.86 21.03
C LEU A 226 -24.17 0.30 22.43
N THR A 227 -23.49 0.87 23.45
CA THR A 227 -23.70 0.52 24.86
C THR A 227 -25.14 0.81 25.27
N LEU A 228 -25.68 1.99 24.91
CA LEU A 228 -27.07 2.32 25.21
C LEU A 228 -28.06 1.39 24.51
N LEU A 229 -27.76 0.97 23.27
CA LEU A 229 -28.56 -0.03 22.57
C LEU A 229 -28.52 -1.39 23.28
N GLU A 230 -27.36 -1.84 23.72
CA GLU A 230 -27.18 -3.09 24.45
C GLU A 230 -27.92 -3.08 25.81
N GLU A 231 -27.81 -1.98 26.56
CA GLU A 231 -28.57 -1.77 27.81
C GLU A 231 -30.08 -1.78 27.57
N THR A 232 -30.54 -1.13 26.50
CA THR A 232 -31.95 -1.11 26.11
C THR A 232 -32.47 -2.53 25.79
N LEU A 233 -31.73 -3.31 24.98
CA LEU A 233 -32.09 -4.67 24.61
C LEU A 233 -32.10 -5.59 25.83
N SER A 234 -31.14 -5.45 26.72
CA SER A 234 -31.05 -6.26 27.95
C SER A 234 -32.18 -5.93 28.95
N GLY A 235 -32.54 -4.63 29.03
CA GLY A 235 -33.60 -4.13 29.92
C GLY A 235 -34.98 -3.98 29.29
N ILE A 236 -35.22 -4.48 28.08
CA ILE A 236 -36.43 -4.20 27.28
C ILE A 236 -37.72 -4.57 28.02
N ARG A 237 -37.73 -5.65 28.83
CA ARG A 237 -38.87 -6.04 29.63
C ARG A 237 -39.22 -5.02 30.71
N ILE A 238 -38.20 -4.44 31.34
CA ILE A 238 -38.33 -3.40 32.37
C ILE A 238 -38.85 -2.11 31.74
N ILE A 239 -38.26 -1.69 30.61
CA ILE A 239 -38.69 -0.52 29.86
C ILE A 239 -40.16 -0.62 29.49
N LYS A 240 -40.59 -1.77 28.99
CA LYS A 240 -41.99 -2.04 28.65
C LYS A 240 -42.93 -2.06 29.87
N ALA A 241 -42.47 -2.65 30.98
CA ALA A 241 -43.27 -2.73 32.21
C ALA A 241 -43.54 -1.32 32.83
N PHE A 242 -42.60 -0.39 32.68
CA PHE A 242 -42.69 0.97 33.21
C PHE A 242 -43.11 2.03 32.16
N ASN A 243 -43.45 1.61 30.91
CA ASN A 243 -43.78 2.53 29.79
C ASN A 243 -42.70 3.63 29.56
N ALA A 244 -41.42 3.26 29.73
CA ALA A 244 -40.28 4.21 29.68
C ALA A 244 -39.69 4.39 28.27
N GLU A 245 -40.39 3.93 27.21
CA GLU A 245 -39.86 3.95 25.84
C GLU A 245 -39.54 5.35 25.36
N SER A 246 -40.36 6.33 25.69
CA SER A 246 -40.15 7.74 25.29
C SER A 246 -38.89 8.31 25.93
N GLU A 247 -38.65 8.03 27.20
CA GLU A 247 -37.45 8.52 27.91
C GLU A 247 -36.18 7.91 27.36
N ILE A 248 -36.17 6.58 27.19
CA ILE A 248 -34.99 5.85 26.65
C ILE A 248 -34.77 6.23 25.19
N GLY A 249 -35.83 6.37 24.39
CA GLY A 249 -35.77 6.87 23.01
C GLY A 249 -35.16 8.27 22.92
N GLY A 250 -35.55 9.16 23.85
CA GLY A 250 -34.97 10.49 23.95
C GLY A 250 -33.48 10.49 24.27
N LYS A 251 -33.03 9.63 25.20
CA LYS A 251 -31.60 9.45 25.51
C LYS A 251 -30.83 8.91 24.29
N PHE A 252 -31.37 7.90 23.60
CA PHE A 252 -30.76 7.35 22.40
C PHE A 252 -30.63 8.40 21.28
N ASN A 253 -31.68 9.14 20.99
CA ASN A 253 -31.68 10.18 19.97
C ASN A 253 -30.62 11.25 20.26
N LYS A 254 -30.48 11.71 21.50
CA LYS A 254 -29.46 12.68 21.90
C LYS A 254 -28.05 12.20 21.67
N GLU A 255 -27.73 10.96 22.04
CA GLU A 255 -26.40 10.38 21.79
C GLU A 255 -26.16 10.12 20.31
N ASN A 256 -27.16 9.64 19.59
CA ASN A 256 -27.09 9.40 18.16
C ASN A 256 -26.90 10.70 17.36
N ASP A 257 -27.60 11.79 17.71
CA ASP A 257 -27.42 13.12 17.13
C ASP A 257 -26.01 13.68 17.41
N THR A 258 -25.49 13.42 18.61
CA THR A 258 -24.12 13.79 18.95
C THR A 258 -23.11 13.06 18.09
N HIS A 259 -23.28 11.76 17.93
CA HIS A 259 -22.47 10.92 17.02
C HIS A 259 -22.60 11.43 15.57
N PHE A 260 -23.82 11.69 15.08
CA PHE A 260 -24.06 12.24 13.74
C PHE A 260 -23.28 13.54 13.50
N ARG A 261 -23.36 14.50 14.43
CA ARG A 261 -22.64 15.79 14.31
C ARG A 261 -21.11 15.60 14.26
N ILE A 262 -20.58 14.68 15.07
CA ILE A 262 -19.14 14.39 15.09
C ILE A 262 -18.74 13.67 13.79
N ASN A 263 -19.49 12.66 13.39
CA ASN A 263 -19.20 11.87 12.18
C ASN A 263 -19.29 12.74 10.91
N THR A 264 -20.29 13.60 10.81
CA THR A 264 -20.41 14.56 9.69
C THR A 264 -19.19 15.48 9.61
N LYS A 265 -18.67 15.97 10.74
CA LYS A 265 -17.43 16.78 10.76
C LYS A 265 -16.21 15.98 10.34
N ILE A 266 -16.15 14.70 10.67
CA ILE A 266 -15.08 13.78 10.25
C ILE A 266 -15.14 13.57 8.74
N GLN A 267 -16.32 13.19 8.21
CA GLN A 267 -16.55 12.95 6.79
C GLN A 267 -16.23 14.17 5.92
N ARG A 268 -16.70 15.36 6.33
CA ARG A 268 -16.38 16.63 5.62
C ARG A 268 -14.88 16.90 5.57
N ARG A 269 -14.13 16.62 6.64
CA ARG A 269 -12.67 16.78 6.65
C ARG A 269 -11.95 15.71 5.85
N GLN A 270 -12.47 14.49 5.86
CA GLN A 270 -11.94 13.40 5.05
C GLN A 270 -12.15 13.69 3.55
N ALA A 271 -13.30 14.24 3.19
CA ALA A 271 -13.60 14.68 1.83
C ALA A 271 -12.64 15.78 1.31
N LEU A 272 -12.14 16.66 2.20
CA LEU A 272 -11.15 17.68 1.84
C LEU A 272 -9.75 17.09 1.54
N ALA A 273 -9.45 15.89 2.01
CA ALA A 273 -8.10 15.32 1.87
C ALA A 273 -7.76 15.03 0.40
N SER A 274 -8.72 14.56 -0.40
CA SER A 274 -8.50 14.27 -1.83
C SER A 274 -8.30 15.54 -2.66
N PRO A 275 -9.21 16.53 -2.66
CA PRO A 275 -9.04 17.77 -3.41
C PRO A 275 -7.76 18.53 -3.03
N LEU A 276 -7.42 18.53 -1.73
CA LEU A 276 -6.20 19.21 -1.29
C LEU A 276 -4.94 18.47 -1.76
N SER A 277 -4.94 17.13 -1.74
CA SER A 277 -3.83 16.35 -2.30
C SER A 277 -3.68 16.56 -3.80
N GLU A 278 -4.80 16.68 -4.52
CA GLU A 278 -4.82 16.97 -5.95
C GLU A 278 -4.28 18.37 -6.24
N PHE A 279 -4.72 19.38 -5.49
CA PHE A 279 -4.22 20.75 -5.61
C PHE A 279 -2.72 20.85 -5.32
N MET A 280 -2.22 20.16 -4.26
CA MET A 280 -0.79 20.07 -3.99
C MET A 280 -0.04 19.37 -5.13
N GLY A 281 -0.62 18.33 -5.70
CA GLY A 281 -0.09 17.66 -6.89
C GLY A 281 0.00 18.59 -8.08
N ALA A 282 -1.02 19.39 -8.35
CA ALA A 282 -1.04 20.38 -9.43
C ALA A 282 0.04 21.44 -9.24
N ILE A 283 0.23 21.95 -8.00
CA ILE A 283 1.32 22.89 -7.70
C ILE A 283 2.67 22.26 -8.00
N LEU A 284 2.91 21.02 -7.55
CA LEU A 284 4.16 20.31 -7.81
C LEU A 284 4.43 20.15 -9.31
N ILE A 285 3.41 19.69 -10.06
CA ILE A 285 3.52 19.53 -11.51
C ILE A 285 3.81 20.89 -12.18
N SER A 286 3.13 21.96 -11.79
CA SER A 286 3.35 23.31 -12.32
C SER A 286 4.78 23.80 -12.06
N LEU A 287 5.31 23.56 -10.85
CA LEU A 287 6.69 23.92 -10.52
C LEU A 287 7.72 23.11 -11.32
N ILE A 288 7.45 21.82 -11.54
CA ILE A 288 8.28 20.95 -12.38
C ILE A 288 8.22 21.41 -13.83
N LEU A 289 7.03 21.74 -14.34
CA LEU A 289 6.85 22.28 -15.69
C LEU A 289 7.60 23.60 -15.88
N TRP A 290 7.52 24.50 -14.91
CA TRP A 290 8.22 25.77 -14.97
C TRP A 290 9.75 25.60 -14.93
N PHE A 291 10.27 24.85 -13.97
CA PHE A 291 11.72 24.65 -13.82
C PHE A 291 12.31 23.82 -14.97
N GLY A 292 11.68 22.69 -15.29
CA GLY A 292 12.10 21.81 -16.38
C GLY A 292 11.92 22.46 -17.75
N GLY A 293 10.82 23.21 -17.95
CA GLY A 293 10.59 23.99 -19.17
C GLY A 293 11.69 25.03 -19.43
N ARG A 294 12.16 25.72 -18.38
CA ARG A 294 13.33 26.63 -18.50
C ARG A 294 14.59 25.88 -18.92
N MET A 295 14.79 24.62 -18.49
CA MET A 295 15.96 23.82 -18.89
C MET A 295 15.87 23.38 -20.36
N VAL A 296 14.66 23.13 -20.86
CA VAL A 296 14.41 22.76 -22.28
C VAL A 296 14.53 23.97 -23.20
N LEU A 297 14.04 25.14 -22.75
CA LEU A 297 14.01 26.37 -23.54
C LEU A 297 15.30 27.20 -23.42
N SER A 298 16.32 26.73 -22.65
CA SER A 298 17.59 27.42 -22.52
C SER A 298 18.36 27.39 -23.86
N PRO A 299 19.24 28.40 -24.13
CA PRO A 299 20.06 28.41 -25.36
C PRO A 299 20.95 27.18 -25.52
N GLU A 300 21.40 26.61 -24.41
CA GLU A 300 22.09 25.31 -24.35
C GLU A 300 21.21 24.31 -23.56
N PRO A 301 20.30 23.61 -24.25
CA PRO A 301 19.36 22.73 -23.58
C PRO A 301 20.07 21.53 -22.95
N THR A 302 19.96 21.41 -21.63
CA THR A 302 20.50 20.26 -20.88
C THR A 302 19.50 19.08 -20.83
N LEU A 303 18.28 19.26 -21.31
CA LEU A 303 17.20 18.29 -21.36
C LEU A 303 16.36 18.53 -22.60
N THR A 304 16.08 17.49 -23.41
CA THR A 304 15.19 17.59 -24.56
C THR A 304 13.71 17.49 -24.13
N GLY A 305 12.80 17.99 -24.98
CA GLY A 305 11.37 18.00 -24.67
C GLY A 305 10.79 16.60 -24.41
N GLU A 306 11.21 15.62 -25.20
CA GLU A 306 10.76 14.21 -25.09
C GLU A 306 11.21 13.59 -23.76
N PHE A 307 12.44 13.85 -23.35
CA PHE A 307 12.96 13.40 -22.06
C PHE A 307 12.27 14.12 -20.91
N PHE A 308 11.95 15.39 -21.05
CA PHE A 308 11.20 16.12 -20.05
C PHE A 308 9.78 15.56 -19.84
N ILE A 309 9.05 15.27 -20.90
CA ILE A 309 7.72 14.63 -20.81
C ILE A 309 7.84 13.25 -20.15
N THR A 310 8.82 12.45 -20.60
CA THR A 310 9.08 11.11 -20.04
C THR A 310 9.47 11.20 -18.56
N PHE A 311 10.24 12.19 -18.17
CA PHE A 311 10.59 12.47 -16.77
C PHE A 311 9.33 12.69 -15.92
N ILE A 312 8.38 13.51 -16.38
CA ILE A 312 7.12 13.77 -15.68
C ILE A 312 6.32 12.48 -15.51
N VAL A 313 6.25 11.65 -16.55
CA VAL A 313 5.53 10.36 -16.50
C VAL A 313 6.18 9.42 -15.49
N ILE A 314 7.50 9.24 -15.52
CA ILE A 314 8.22 8.39 -14.56
C ILE A 314 8.11 8.95 -13.14
N PHE A 315 8.24 10.26 -12.97
CA PHE A 315 8.06 10.92 -11.67
C PHE A 315 6.67 10.66 -11.08
N SER A 316 5.62 10.72 -11.88
CA SER A 316 4.25 10.46 -11.43
C SER A 316 4.10 9.05 -10.81
N GLN A 317 4.90 8.08 -11.27
CA GLN A 317 4.92 6.71 -10.76
C GLN A 317 5.57 6.57 -9.38
N LEU A 318 6.37 7.56 -8.92
CA LEU A 318 6.97 7.58 -7.58
C LEU A 318 5.95 7.92 -6.48
N ILE A 319 4.85 8.58 -6.82
CA ILE A 319 3.84 9.02 -5.85
C ILE A 319 3.18 7.81 -5.17
N SER A 320 2.91 6.74 -5.93
CA SER A 320 2.25 5.54 -5.43
C SER A 320 3.08 4.80 -4.36
N PRO A 321 4.36 4.42 -4.60
CA PRO A 321 5.22 3.81 -3.59
C PRO A 321 5.37 4.68 -2.32
N ALA A 322 5.53 6.00 -2.49
CA ALA A 322 5.67 6.92 -1.37
C ALA A 322 4.43 6.91 -0.44
N LYS A 323 3.22 6.83 -1.00
CA LYS A 323 1.97 6.67 -0.22
C LYS A 323 1.88 5.29 0.45
N SER A 324 2.31 4.24 -0.24
CA SER A 324 2.28 2.86 0.27
C SER A 324 3.10 2.70 1.54
N PHE A 325 4.28 3.30 1.66
CA PHE A 325 5.10 3.26 2.88
C PHE A 325 4.33 3.72 4.11
N SER A 326 3.63 4.84 4.02
CA SER A 326 2.85 5.37 5.15
C SER A 326 1.70 4.44 5.55
N THR A 327 0.96 3.92 4.57
CA THR A 327 -0.19 3.03 4.83
C THR A 327 0.26 1.67 5.37
N ALA A 328 1.36 1.13 4.86
CA ALA A 328 1.93 -0.13 5.32
C ALA A 328 2.39 -0.06 6.78
N PHE A 329 3.03 1.04 7.17
CA PHE A 329 3.46 1.25 8.56
C PHE A 329 2.27 1.17 9.55
N PHE A 330 1.13 1.80 9.23
CA PHE A 330 -0.07 1.71 10.06
C PHE A 330 -0.67 0.29 10.10
N LYS A 331 -0.69 -0.40 8.95
CA LYS A 331 -1.16 -1.80 8.88
C LYS A 331 -0.29 -2.70 9.77
N ILE A 332 1.04 -2.52 9.73
CA ILE A 332 1.99 -3.28 10.53
C ILE A 332 1.79 -3.05 12.02
N GLN A 333 1.64 -1.79 12.46
CA GLN A 333 1.37 -1.49 13.87
C GLN A 333 0.07 -2.12 14.37
N LYS A 334 -0.98 -2.07 13.55
CA LYS A 334 -2.29 -2.65 13.91
C LYS A 334 -2.23 -4.17 13.99
N GLY A 335 -1.57 -4.81 13.02
CA GLY A 335 -1.36 -6.25 13.03
C GLY A 335 -0.47 -6.73 14.17
N ALA A 336 0.54 -5.95 14.57
CA ALA A 336 1.36 -6.25 15.72
C ALA A 336 0.55 -6.30 17.02
N ALA A 337 -0.34 -5.32 17.25
CA ALA A 337 -1.23 -5.33 18.41
C ALA A 337 -2.19 -6.53 18.40
N SER A 338 -2.71 -6.92 17.23
CA SER A 338 -3.54 -8.11 17.08
C SER A 338 -2.74 -9.40 17.32
N LEU A 339 -1.49 -9.44 16.86
CA LEU A 339 -0.59 -10.57 17.10
C LEU A 339 -0.31 -10.75 18.60
N ASP A 340 -0.08 -9.66 19.35
CA ASP A 340 0.16 -9.73 20.79
C ASP A 340 -1.05 -10.33 21.51
N ARG A 341 -2.30 -9.92 21.15
CA ARG A 341 -3.53 -10.51 21.70
C ARG A 341 -3.70 -12.00 21.38
N ILE A 342 -3.31 -12.43 20.18
CA ILE A 342 -3.33 -13.87 19.85
C ILE A 342 -2.26 -14.63 20.62
N LYS A 343 -1.04 -14.07 20.77
CA LYS A 343 0.04 -14.67 21.57
C LYS A 343 -0.34 -14.83 23.03
N GLU A 344 -1.04 -13.87 23.63
CA GLU A 344 -1.59 -14.01 24.98
C GLU A 344 -2.47 -15.27 25.09
N LEU A 345 -3.41 -15.46 24.15
CA LEU A 345 -4.25 -16.67 24.14
C LEU A 345 -3.42 -17.96 23.97
N LEU A 346 -2.43 -17.95 23.07
CA LEU A 346 -1.60 -19.13 22.82
C LEU A 346 -0.68 -19.48 23.99
N LYS A 347 -0.30 -18.49 24.82
CA LYS A 347 0.56 -18.66 26.01
C LYS A 347 -0.22 -19.03 27.27
N GLU A 348 -1.56 -18.89 27.26
CA GLU A 348 -2.38 -19.28 28.42
C GLU A 348 -2.10 -20.73 28.81
N ASP A 349 -1.61 -20.96 30.01
CA ASP A 349 -1.31 -22.28 30.55
C ASP A 349 -2.21 -22.56 31.76
N LEU A 350 -3.45 -22.88 31.48
CA LEU A 350 -4.46 -23.27 32.48
C LEU A 350 -4.72 -24.77 32.44
N ARG A 351 -3.68 -25.56 32.23
CA ARG A 351 -3.81 -27.01 32.34
C ARG A 351 -4.31 -27.35 33.74
N VAL A 352 -5.32 -28.20 33.84
CA VAL A 352 -5.68 -28.81 35.13
C VAL A 352 -4.45 -29.53 35.61
N LYS A 353 -3.85 -29.05 36.73
CA LYS A 353 -2.68 -29.70 37.30
C LYS A 353 -3.18 -31.07 37.84
N GLU A 354 -2.73 -32.14 37.19
CA GLU A 354 -2.95 -33.48 37.70
C GLU A 354 -2.31 -33.57 39.12
N ILE A 355 -3.06 -34.05 40.04
CA ILE A 355 -2.57 -34.28 41.41
C ILE A 355 -1.52 -35.38 41.31
N LYS A 356 -0.33 -35.14 41.83
CA LYS A 356 0.82 -36.07 41.78
C LYS A 356 0.54 -37.45 42.37
N ASN A 357 -0.50 -37.58 43.24
CA ASN A 357 -0.98 -38.85 43.79
C ASN A 357 -2.55 -38.84 43.75
N PRO A 358 -3.15 -39.22 42.67
CA PRO A 358 -4.62 -39.31 42.62
C PRO A 358 -5.10 -40.44 43.48
N LYS A 359 -6.07 -40.18 44.40
CA LYS A 359 -6.76 -41.24 45.09
C LYS A 359 -7.61 -42.03 44.06
N ILE A 360 -7.30 -43.31 43.90
CA ILE A 360 -8.06 -44.21 43.10
C ILE A 360 -9.40 -44.38 43.81
N LEU A 361 -10.51 -43.92 43.22
CA LEU A 361 -11.85 -44.18 43.73
C LEU A 361 -12.15 -45.67 43.52
N PRO A 362 -12.73 -46.37 44.51
CA PRO A 362 -13.18 -47.74 44.32
C PRO A 362 -14.24 -47.77 43.21
N PRO A 363 -14.35 -48.87 42.44
CA PRO A 363 -15.39 -49.02 41.44
C PRO A 363 -16.76 -48.93 42.13
N LEU A 364 -17.67 -48.19 41.52
CA LEU A 364 -19.08 -48.07 41.93
C LEU A 364 -19.77 -49.41 41.84
#